data_70bd49b5964077311177765906fb85b3
#
_entry.id   70bd49b5964077311177765906fb85b3
#
_cell.length_a   1.000
_cell.length_b   1.000
_cell.length_c   1.000
_cell.angle_alpha   90.00
_cell.angle_beta   90.00
_cell.angle_gamma   90.00
#
_symmetry.space_group_name_H-M   'P 1'
#
loop_
_entity.id
_entity.type
_entity.pdbx_description
1 polymer ?
#
loop_
_entity_poly.entity_id
_entity_poly.type
_entity_poly.pdbx_seq_one_letter_code
_entity_poly.pdbx_strand_id
1 'polypeptide(L)'
;MAREHPHIVIAIDGPAASGKSSVARALGRKLRYVYVNTGAMYRAVAWLALEKGVPPLDAGRVQQLLHFTEFVCDVRAGESTILLDGIDPAPHLVSAGVNASVSAIASIPDVRRLLTKKQRAFAFDYDVVMEGRDIGSAVFPETPYKFYIDASAEVRARRRANQGLQDSIAARDTQDSTRRTSPLVIAEDAHVIDSSNLTIEGVVGEIFGRLKLKGLPLGEL
;
A
#
# COMPACT_ATOMS: atom_id res chain seq x y z
N MET A 1 28.20 9.77 -6.16
CA MET A 1 27.95 10.99 -5.39
C MET A 1 26.62 10.82 -4.69
N ALA A 2 26.58 10.86 -3.36
CA ALA A 2 25.31 10.85 -2.61
C ALA A 2 24.52 12.11 -3.00
N ARG A 3 23.23 11.96 -3.33
CA ARG A 3 22.35 13.12 -3.60
C ARG A 3 22.16 13.89 -2.30
N GLU A 4 22.32 15.22 -2.35
CA GLU A 4 22.12 16.13 -1.23
C GLU A 4 20.65 16.27 -0.78
N HIS A 5 19.69 15.68 -1.51
CA HIS A 5 18.27 15.75 -1.21
C HIS A 5 17.74 14.37 -0.82
N PRO A 6 16.87 14.28 0.21
CA PRO A 6 16.19 13.05 0.57
C PRO A 6 15.34 12.57 -0.63
N HIS A 7 15.22 11.26 -0.78
CA HIS A 7 14.35 10.67 -1.81
C HIS A 7 12.91 11.12 -1.63
N ILE A 8 12.22 11.31 -2.75
CA ILE A 8 10.84 11.79 -2.78
C ILE A 8 9.91 10.62 -2.46
N VAL A 9 8.96 10.87 -1.55
CA VAL A 9 7.90 9.93 -1.21
C VAL A 9 6.57 10.56 -1.55
N ILE A 10 5.82 9.96 -2.49
CA ILE A 10 4.43 10.30 -2.76
C ILE A 10 3.56 9.24 -2.09
N ALA A 11 2.82 9.65 -1.06
CA ALA A 11 1.92 8.78 -0.29
C ALA A 11 0.52 8.78 -0.89
N ILE A 12 -0.02 7.60 -1.19
CA ILE A 12 -1.38 7.42 -1.71
C ILE A 12 -2.13 6.46 -0.80
N ASP A 13 -3.03 6.99 0.02
CA ASP A 13 -3.87 6.22 0.92
C ASP A 13 -5.33 6.17 0.44
N GLY A 14 -6.12 5.30 1.04
CA GLY A 14 -7.54 5.19 0.74
C GLY A 14 -8.11 3.79 0.99
N PRO A 15 -9.44 3.64 0.97
CA PRO A 15 -10.13 2.40 1.29
C PRO A 15 -9.94 1.32 0.21
N ALA A 16 -10.46 0.12 0.49
CA ALA A 16 -10.43 -0.98 -0.48
C ALA A 16 -11.19 -0.61 -1.77
N ALA A 17 -10.65 -1.03 -2.94
CA ALA A 17 -11.26 -0.81 -4.26
C ALA A 17 -11.46 0.68 -4.67
N SER A 18 -10.80 1.64 -4.01
CA SER A 18 -10.86 3.06 -4.41
C SER A 18 -10.07 3.38 -5.70
N GLY A 19 -9.33 2.42 -6.27
CA GLY A 19 -8.53 2.63 -7.48
C GLY A 19 -7.08 3.05 -7.23
N LYS A 20 -6.68 3.27 -5.97
CA LYS A 20 -5.34 3.78 -5.61
C LYS A 20 -4.18 2.97 -6.19
N SER A 21 -4.27 1.63 -6.24
CA SER A 21 -3.16 0.80 -6.77
C SER A 21 -2.92 1.02 -8.27
N SER A 22 -4.01 1.16 -9.05
CA SER A 22 -3.92 1.46 -10.49
C SER A 22 -3.36 2.86 -10.72
N VAL A 23 -3.84 3.84 -9.94
CA VAL A 23 -3.37 5.22 -9.99
C VAL A 23 -1.90 5.33 -9.57
N ALA A 24 -1.52 4.72 -8.44
CA ALA A 24 -0.14 4.76 -7.93
C ALA A 24 0.85 4.14 -8.92
N ARG A 25 0.48 3.00 -9.53
CA ARG A 25 1.30 2.36 -10.56
C ARG A 25 1.44 3.24 -11.81
N ALA A 26 0.35 3.84 -12.29
CA ALA A 26 0.37 4.73 -13.45
C ALA A 26 1.19 6.01 -13.18
N LEU A 27 1.05 6.58 -11.98
CA LEU A 27 1.83 7.73 -11.55
C LEU A 27 3.32 7.39 -11.42
N GLY A 28 3.66 6.24 -10.82
CA GLY A 28 5.05 5.77 -10.71
C GLY A 28 5.72 5.66 -12.07
N ARG A 29 5.04 5.03 -13.05
CA ARG A 29 5.54 4.95 -14.43
C ARG A 29 5.74 6.32 -15.07
N LYS A 30 4.76 7.22 -14.90
CA LYS A 30 4.82 8.58 -15.45
C LYS A 30 5.97 9.39 -14.86
N LEU A 31 6.24 9.25 -13.57
CA LEU A 31 7.33 9.96 -12.89
C LEU A 31 8.68 9.23 -12.95
N ARG A 32 8.72 7.98 -13.42
CA ARG A 32 9.86 7.07 -13.31
C ARG A 32 10.29 6.82 -11.87
N TYR A 33 9.32 6.80 -10.96
CA TYR A 33 9.48 6.47 -9.55
C TYR A 33 9.13 5.01 -9.30
N VAL A 34 9.71 4.41 -8.28
CA VAL A 34 9.36 3.03 -7.90
C VAL A 34 7.96 3.00 -7.32
N TYR A 35 7.11 2.15 -7.89
CA TYR A 35 5.79 1.86 -7.33
C TYR A 35 5.90 0.85 -6.18
N VAL A 36 5.47 1.23 -4.98
CA VAL A 36 5.49 0.36 -3.81
C VAL A 36 4.06 0.01 -3.38
N ASN A 37 3.72 -1.29 -3.49
CA ASN A 37 2.44 -1.84 -3.06
C ASN A 37 2.55 -2.43 -1.65
N THR A 38 2.24 -1.63 -0.63
CA THR A 38 2.32 -2.12 0.75
C THR A 38 1.26 -3.18 1.05
N GLY A 39 0.09 -3.10 0.43
CA GLY A 39 -0.95 -4.13 0.55
C GLY A 39 -0.48 -5.51 0.09
N ALA A 40 0.40 -5.60 -0.92
CA ALA A 40 1.02 -6.85 -1.32
C ALA A 40 1.95 -7.41 -0.22
N MET A 41 2.69 -6.55 0.48
CA MET A 41 3.58 -6.97 1.58
C MET A 41 2.78 -7.58 2.75
N TYR A 42 1.66 -6.96 3.15
CA TYR A 42 0.77 -7.53 4.18
C TYR A 42 0.13 -8.84 3.72
N ARG A 43 -0.27 -8.95 2.45
CA ARG A 43 -0.80 -10.20 1.88
C ARG A 43 0.25 -11.30 1.82
N ALA A 44 1.51 -10.96 1.58
CA ALA A 44 2.61 -11.93 1.62
C ALA A 44 2.73 -12.58 3.01
N VAL A 45 2.65 -11.78 4.08
CA VAL A 45 2.64 -12.31 5.46
C VAL A 45 1.39 -13.16 5.72
N ALA A 46 0.22 -12.74 5.21
CA ALA A 46 -1.02 -13.51 5.36
C ALA A 46 -0.92 -14.87 4.64
N TRP A 47 -0.39 -14.87 3.41
CA TRP A 47 -0.12 -16.10 2.67
C TRP A 47 0.83 -17.01 3.44
N LEU A 48 1.95 -16.49 3.94
CA LEU A 48 2.92 -17.28 4.70
C LEU A 48 2.28 -17.90 5.95
N ALA A 49 1.46 -17.15 6.70
CA ALA A 49 0.76 -17.68 7.87
C ALA A 49 -0.16 -18.85 7.49
N LEU A 50 -0.90 -18.74 6.39
CA LEU A 50 -1.78 -19.80 5.89
C LEU A 50 -0.98 -21.04 5.44
N GLU A 51 0.11 -20.85 4.67
CA GLU A 51 0.99 -21.93 4.22
C GLU A 51 1.60 -22.72 5.40
N LYS A 52 1.95 -22.03 6.49
CA LYS A 52 2.52 -22.63 7.69
C LYS A 52 1.46 -23.11 8.70
N GLY A 53 0.17 -23.04 8.36
CA GLY A 53 -0.93 -23.43 9.27
C GLY A 53 -0.98 -22.58 10.55
N VAL A 54 -0.54 -21.32 10.48
CA VAL A 54 -0.59 -20.37 11.60
C VAL A 54 -1.88 -19.57 11.52
N PRO A 55 -2.75 -19.58 12.54
CA PRO A 55 -3.97 -18.80 12.55
C PRO A 55 -3.64 -17.29 12.46
N PRO A 56 -4.24 -16.53 11.52
CA PRO A 56 -3.95 -15.09 11.33
C PRO A 56 -4.25 -14.19 12.53
N LEU A 57 -5.09 -14.66 13.47
CA LEU A 57 -5.44 -13.96 14.72
C LEU A 57 -4.51 -14.31 15.89
N ASP A 58 -3.68 -15.35 15.77
CA ASP A 58 -2.71 -15.74 16.80
C ASP A 58 -1.43 -14.90 16.68
N ALA A 59 -1.45 -13.73 17.31
CA ALA A 59 -0.33 -12.79 17.25
C ALA A 59 0.99 -13.40 17.73
N GLY A 60 0.97 -14.28 18.73
CA GLY A 60 2.19 -14.91 19.25
C GLY A 60 2.82 -15.89 18.25
N ARG A 61 2.01 -16.74 17.61
CA ARG A 61 2.52 -17.64 16.56
C ARG A 61 2.92 -16.90 15.29
N VAL A 62 2.21 -15.83 14.93
CA VAL A 62 2.61 -14.96 13.80
C VAL A 62 3.95 -14.30 14.12
N GLN A 63 4.15 -13.78 15.34
CA GLN A 63 5.44 -13.18 15.74
C GLN A 63 6.59 -14.19 15.63
N GLN A 64 6.39 -15.44 16.10
CA GLN A 64 7.40 -16.50 15.94
C GLN A 64 7.69 -16.76 14.45
N LEU A 65 6.65 -16.85 13.62
CA LEU A 65 6.80 -17.03 12.17
C LEU A 65 7.66 -15.93 11.55
N LEU A 66 7.42 -14.65 11.90
CA LEU A 66 8.21 -13.51 11.40
C LEU A 66 9.69 -13.62 11.81
N HIS A 67 9.96 -14.12 13.00
CA HIS A 67 11.33 -14.24 13.53
C HIS A 67 12.18 -15.24 12.73
N PHE A 68 11.56 -16.33 12.27
CA PHE A 68 12.25 -17.40 11.55
C PHE A 68 12.16 -17.29 10.02
N THR A 69 11.56 -16.24 9.49
CA THR A 69 11.39 -16.03 8.05
C THR A 69 12.33 -14.94 7.55
N GLU A 70 13.03 -15.20 6.46
CA GLU A 70 13.79 -14.20 5.74
C GLU A 70 12.86 -13.37 4.84
N PHE A 71 12.90 -12.06 4.98
CA PHE A 71 12.13 -11.10 4.18
C PHE A 71 13.07 -10.31 3.27
N VAL A 72 13.08 -10.62 2.00
CA VAL A 72 13.83 -9.87 0.99
C VAL A 72 12.88 -8.98 0.19
N CYS A 73 13.08 -7.67 0.28
CA CYS A 73 12.35 -6.69 -0.55
C CYS A 73 13.29 -6.15 -1.61
N ASP A 74 12.83 -6.06 -2.84
CA ASP A 74 13.62 -5.64 -4.00
C ASP A 74 12.74 -4.85 -4.98
N VAL A 75 13.33 -4.31 -6.03
CA VAL A 75 12.65 -3.60 -7.12
C VAL A 75 12.88 -4.35 -8.43
N ARG A 76 11.80 -4.73 -9.10
CA ARG A 76 11.84 -5.34 -10.42
C ARG A 76 10.93 -4.58 -11.37
N ALA A 77 11.47 -4.19 -12.52
CA ALA A 77 10.73 -3.42 -13.53
C ALA A 77 10.02 -2.17 -12.97
N GLY A 78 10.64 -1.47 -11.99
CA GLY A 78 10.08 -0.26 -11.37
C GLY A 78 8.96 -0.52 -10.34
N GLU A 79 8.73 -1.76 -9.93
CA GLU A 79 7.74 -2.14 -8.93
C GLU A 79 8.39 -2.91 -7.77
N SER A 80 7.89 -2.69 -6.55
CA SER A 80 8.36 -3.41 -5.37
C SER A 80 7.98 -4.88 -5.42
N THR A 81 8.90 -5.75 -5.03
CA THR A 81 8.70 -7.19 -4.85
C THR A 81 9.07 -7.60 -3.43
N ILE A 82 8.55 -8.74 -2.98
CA ILE A 82 8.88 -9.33 -1.70
C ILE A 82 9.05 -10.83 -1.89
N LEU A 83 10.14 -11.39 -1.35
CA LEU A 83 10.37 -12.82 -1.22
C LEU A 83 10.35 -13.19 0.25
N LEU A 84 9.81 -14.38 0.55
CA LEU A 84 9.74 -14.96 1.89
C LEU A 84 10.46 -16.31 1.84
N ASP A 85 11.58 -16.43 2.55
CA ASP A 85 12.46 -17.60 2.46
C ASP A 85 12.83 -17.96 1.00
N GLY A 86 13.08 -16.94 0.17
CA GLY A 86 13.39 -17.07 -1.25
C GLY A 86 12.19 -17.36 -2.16
N ILE A 87 10.97 -17.54 -1.62
CA ILE A 87 9.75 -17.85 -2.38
C ILE A 87 9.00 -16.56 -2.74
N ASP A 88 8.58 -16.43 -4.00
CA ASP A 88 7.74 -15.34 -4.48
C ASP A 88 6.25 -15.64 -4.21
N PRO A 89 5.57 -14.92 -3.31
CA PRO A 89 4.17 -15.14 -3.00
C PRO A 89 3.20 -14.53 -4.04
N ALA A 90 3.68 -13.78 -5.04
CA ALA A 90 2.85 -13.01 -5.97
C ALA A 90 1.67 -13.79 -6.57
N PRO A 91 1.82 -15.09 -7.00
CA PRO A 91 0.71 -15.87 -7.55
C PRO A 91 -0.45 -16.09 -6.57
N HIS A 92 -0.19 -15.99 -5.26
CA HIS A 92 -1.13 -16.35 -4.20
C HIS A 92 -1.81 -15.15 -3.53
N LEU A 93 -1.30 -13.92 -3.76
CA LEU A 93 -1.72 -12.72 -3.03
C LEU A 93 -3.18 -12.31 -3.22
N VAL A 94 -3.85 -12.82 -4.25
CA VAL A 94 -5.27 -12.52 -4.55
C VAL A 94 -6.22 -13.65 -4.14
N SER A 95 -5.72 -14.75 -3.55
CA SER A 95 -6.55 -15.87 -3.11
C SER A 95 -7.58 -15.44 -2.05
N ALA A 96 -8.70 -16.15 -1.99
CA ALA A 96 -9.78 -15.87 -1.02
C ALA A 96 -9.29 -15.93 0.42
N GLY A 97 -8.48 -16.95 0.77
CA GLY A 97 -7.91 -17.10 2.10
C GLY A 97 -7.02 -15.93 2.51
N VAL A 98 -6.13 -15.47 1.61
CA VAL A 98 -5.27 -14.31 1.85
C VAL A 98 -6.09 -13.03 2.01
N ASN A 99 -7.09 -12.83 1.16
CA ASN A 99 -7.96 -11.66 1.26
C ASN A 99 -8.77 -11.64 2.57
N ALA A 100 -9.23 -12.79 3.05
CA ALA A 100 -9.94 -12.91 4.34
C ALA A 100 -9.02 -12.65 5.56
N SER A 101 -7.72 -12.95 5.44
CA SER A 101 -6.76 -12.92 6.54
C SER A 101 -5.98 -11.61 6.67
N VAL A 102 -5.84 -10.85 5.59
CA VAL A 102 -4.91 -9.72 5.51
C VAL A 102 -5.18 -8.62 6.53
N SER A 103 -6.44 -8.32 6.85
CA SER A 103 -6.77 -7.27 7.84
C SER A 103 -6.42 -7.71 9.26
N ALA A 104 -6.61 -8.99 9.60
CA ALA A 104 -6.18 -9.58 10.86
C ALA A 104 -4.65 -9.49 11.01
N ILE A 105 -3.91 -9.95 10.01
CA ILE A 105 -2.44 -9.84 9.96
C ILE A 105 -1.98 -8.37 10.08
N ALA A 106 -2.62 -7.44 9.39
CA ALA A 106 -2.28 -6.03 9.43
C ALA A 106 -2.60 -5.35 10.77
N SER A 107 -3.39 -5.97 11.64
CA SER A 107 -3.67 -5.49 13.01
C SER A 107 -2.58 -5.86 14.01
N ILE A 108 -1.68 -6.80 13.69
CA ILE A 108 -0.62 -7.29 14.58
C ILE A 108 0.53 -6.27 14.64
N PRO A 109 0.88 -5.73 15.81
CA PRO A 109 1.91 -4.67 15.92
C PRO A 109 3.29 -5.10 15.40
N ASP A 110 3.69 -6.35 15.60
CA ASP A 110 5.00 -6.85 15.16
C ASP A 110 5.09 -6.97 13.63
N VAL A 111 4.00 -7.40 12.96
CA VAL A 111 3.90 -7.37 11.51
C VAL A 111 4.05 -5.95 10.99
N ARG A 112 3.35 -5.00 11.59
CA ARG A 112 3.43 -3.59 11.20
C ARG A 112 4.83 -3.03 11.38
N ARG A 113 5.47 -3.30 12.53
CA ARG A 113 6.83 -2.83 12.83
C ARG A 113 7.83 -3.32 11.78
N LEU A 114 7.77 -4.62 11.47
CA LEU A 114 8.62 -5.23 10.44
C LEU A 114 8.37 -4.59 9.06
N LEU A 115 7.12 -4.58 8.62
CA LEU A 115 6.79 -4.12 7.27
C LEU A 115 6.99 -2.62 7.10
N THR A 116 6.68 -1.79 8.10
CA THR A 116 6.98 -0.35 8.05
C THR A 116 8.47 -0.10 7.89
N LYS A 117 9.34 -0.86 8.61
CA LYS A 117 10.79 -0.77 8.41
C LYS A 117 11.19 -1.10 6.97
N LYS A 118 10.62 -2.16 6.39
CA LYS A 118 10.88 -2.54 5.00
C LYS A 118 10.34 -1.52 3.98
N GLN A 119 9.17 -0.93 4.25
CA GLN A 119 8.59 0.13 3.42
C GLN A 119 9.48 1.37 3.40
N ARG A 120 9.93 1.82 4.58
CA ARG A 120 10.84 2.96 4.69
C ARG A 120 12.17 2.72 3.97
N ALA A 121 12.66 1.48 3.94
CA ALA A 121 13.91 1.14 3.26
C ALA A 121 13.88 1.48 1.77
N PHE A 122 12.73 1.33 1.08
CA PHE A 122 12.63 1.71 -0.34
C PHE A 122 12.93 3.20 -0.57
N ALA A 123 12.54 4.08 0.37
CA ALA A 123 12.76 5.52 0.24
C ALA A 123 14.20 5.96 0.56
N PHE A 124 15.07 5.05 1.00
CA PHE A 124 16.50 5.33 1.11
C PHE A 124 17.21 5.29 -0.23
N ASP A 125 16.73 4.42 -1.14
CA ASP A 125 17.43 4.14 -2.40
C ASP A 125 16.68 4.69 -3.62
N TYR A 126 15.37 5.01 -3.48
CA TYR A 126 14.52 5.34 -4.62
C TYR A 126 13.54 6.47 -4.30
N ASP A 127 13.24 7.29 -5.32
CA ASP A 127 12.01 8.09 -5.32
C ASP A 127 10.82 7.14 -5.51
N VAL A 128 9.81 7.24 -4.64
CA VAL A 128 8.73 6.26 -4.58
C VAL A 128 7.34 6.86 -4.70
N VAL A 129 6.44 6.12 -5.36
CA VAL A 129 4.98 6.27 -5.20
C VAL A 129 4.52 5.06 -4.38
N MET A 130 4.18 5.30 -3.13
CA MET A 130 3.80 4.24 -2.19
C MET A 130 2.31 4.30 -1.90
N GLU A 131 1.61 3.16 -2.04
CA GLU A 131 0.18 3.07 -1.76
C GLU A 131 -0.12 2.18 -0.57
N GLY A 132 -1.13 2.59 0.22
CA GLY A 132 -1.53 1.82 1.39
C GLY A 132 -2.82 2.31 2.04
N ARG A 133 -2.79 2.39 3.40
CA ARG A 133 -3.87 2.85 4.27
C ARG A 133 -3.43 3.95 5.22
N ASP A 134 -2.16 4.03 5.47
CA ASP A 134 -1.55 4.83 6.52
C ASP A 134 -0.15 5.33 6.12
N ILE A 135 0.10 5.43 4.81
CA ILE A 135 1.41 5.85 4.31
C ILE A 135 1.68 7.29 4.72
N GLY A 136 0.74 8.20 4.45
CA GLY A 136 0.88 9.62 4.79
C GLY A 136 0.58 9.96 6.24
N SER A 137 -0.04 9.05 7.01
CA SER A 137 -0.36 9.31 8.44
C SER A 137 0.61 8.64 9.43
N ALA A 138 1.27 7.53 9.04
CA ALA A 138 2.12 6.77 9.96
C ALA A 138 3.46 6.32 9.37
N VAL A 139 3.53 5.94 8.09
CA VAL A 139 4.78 5.47 7.50
C VAL A 139 5.71 6.64 7.15
N PHE A 140 5.17 7.67 6.48
CA PHE A 140 5.88 8.89 6.10
C PHE A 140 5.04 10.13 6.44
N PRO A 141 4.82 10.41 7.74
CA PRO A 141 4.01 11.55 8.15
C PRO A 141 4.65 12.90 7.79
N GLU A 142 5.95 12.91 7.49
CA GLU A 142 6.73 14.09 7.13
C GLU A 142 6.66 14.46 5.64
N THR A 143 6.22 13.54 4.74
CA THR A 143 6.16 13.88 3.31
C THR A 143 5.12 14.95 3.05
N PRO A 144 5.41 15.97 2.22
CA PRO A 144 4.42 16.96 1.81
C PRO A 144 3.48 16.47 0.70
N TYR A 145 3.76 15.30 0.10
CA TYR A 145 3.05 14.78 -1.08
C TYR A 145 2.08 13.67 -0.67
N LYS A 146 0.99 14.04 0.01
CA LYS A 146 -0.03 13.11 0.50
C LYS A 146 -1.33 13.24 -0.28
N PHE A 147 -1.84 12.09 -0.70
CA PHE A 147 -3.11 11.96 -1.42
C PHE A 147 -3.97 10.89 -0.78
N TYR A 148 -5.25 11.16 -0.66
CA TYR A 148 -6.22 10.18 -0.23
C TYR A 148 -7.23 9.97 -1.35
N ILE A 149 -7.25 8.75 -1.92
CA ILE A 149 -8.15 8.40 -3.02
C ILE A 149 -9.34 7.66 -2.45
N ASP A 150 -10.52 8.25 -2.59
CA ASP A 150 -11.79 7.65 -2.21
C ASP A 150 -12.66 7.34 -3.45
N ALA A 151 -13.74 6.63 -3.22
CA ALA A 151 -14.84 6.46 -4.15
C ALA A 151 -16.09 6.02 -3.36
N SER A 152 -17.28 6.28 -3.91
CA SER A 152 -18.51 5.84 -3.27
C SER A 152 -18.53 4.33 -3.03
N ALA A 153 -19.23 3.92 -1.97
CA ALA A 153 -19.33 2.50 -1.61
C ALA A 153 -19.87 1.64 -2.76
N GLU A 154 -20.83 2.18 -3.54
CA GLU A 154 -21.39 1.53 -4.71
C GLU A 154 -20.35 1.30 -5.82
N VAL A 155 -19.57 2.34 -6.15
CA VAL A 155 -18.50 2.25 -7.17
C VAL A 155 -17.44 1.26 -6.72
N ARG A 156 -17.05 1.28 -5.45
CA ARG A 156 -16.05 0.35 -4.91
C ARG A 156 -16.55 -1.10 -4.93
N ALA A 157 -17.82 -1.33 -4.58
CA ALA A 157 -18.44 -2.66 -4.66
C ALA A 157 -18.46 -3.18 -6.10
N ARG A 158 -18.86 -2.35 -7.08
CA ARG A 158 -18.84 -2.70 -8.50
C ARG A 158 -17.42 -3.02 -9.00
N ARG A 159 -16.42 -2.20 -8.63
CA ARG A 159 -15.02 -2.43 -9.00
C ARG A 159 -14.49 -3.75 -8.43
N ARG A 160 -14.92 -4.10 -7.20
CA ARG A 160 -14.52 -5.33 -6.53
C ARG A 160 -15.15 -6.57 -7.16
N ALA A 161 -16.45 -6.50 -7.51
CA ALA A 161 -17.13 -7.56 -8.23
C ALA A 161 -16.49 -7.84 -9.61
N ASN A 162 -16.09 -6.79 -10.33
CA ASN A 162 -15.38 -6.92 -11.61
C ASN A 162 -13.99 -7.59 -11.48
N GLN A 163 -13.39 -7.61 -10.28
CA GLN A 163 -12.16 -8.34 -9.99
C GLN A 163 -12.41 -9.81 -9.63
N GLY A 164 -13.65 -10.28 -9.67
CA GLY A 164 -14.02 -11.66 -9.29
C GLY A 164 -13.92 -11.93 -7.78
N LEU A 165 -13.87 -10.89 -6.94
CA LEU A 165 -13.67 -10.99 -5.50
C LEU A 165 -14.99 -10.71 -4.79
N GLN A 166 -15.38 -11.61 -3.88
CA GLN A 166 -16.65 -11.56 -3.13
C GLN A 166 -16.49 -11.12 -1.67
N ASP A 167 -15.29 -10.66 -1.27
CA ASP A 167 -15.05 -10.20 0.09
C ASP A 167 -15.81 -8.89 0.40
N SER A 168 -16.29 -8.77 1.63
CA SER A 168 -17.03 -7.60 2.09
C SER A 168 -16.08 -6.39 2.22
N ILE A 169 -16.23 -5.41 1.32
CA ILE A 169 -15.49 -4.13 1.38
C ILE A 169 -15.82 -3.41 2.69
N ALA A 170 -17.10 -3.39 3.11
CA ALA A 170 -17.53 -2.73 4.33
C ALA A 170 -16.86 -3.33 5.57
N ALA A 171 -16.77 -4.66 5.68
CA ALA A 171 -16.09 -5.32 6.78
C ALA A 171 -14.58 -4.98 6.81
N ARG A 172 -13.93 -4.93 5.65
CA ARG A 172 -12.50 -4.53 5.55
C ARG A 172 -12.29 -3.08 5.95
N ASP A 173 -13.11 -2.17 5.44
CA ASP A 173 -12.98 -0.75 5.76
C ASP A 173 -13.22 -0.51 7.26
N THR A 174 -14.19 -1.21 7.86
CA THR A 174 -14.40 -1.18 9.32
C THR A 174 -13.16 -1.68 10.06
N GLN A 175 -12.60 -2.82 9.67
CA GLN A 175 -11.37 -3.34 10.30
C GLN A 175 -10.17 -2.41 10.11
N ASP A 176 -10.00 -1.83 8.92
CA ASP A 176 -8.89 -0.92 8.62
C ASP A 176 -9.02 0.40 9.41
N SER A 177 -10.25 0.93 9.59
CA SER A 177 -10.48 2.21 10.31
C SER A 177 -10.53 2.07 11.82
N THR A 178 -10.91 0.90 12.36
CA THR A 178 -11.03 0.69 13.81
C THR A 178 -9.83 0.02 14.47
N ARG A 179 -8.81 -0.37 13.71
CA ARG A 179 -7.61 -0.99 14.29
C ARG A 179 -6.87 -0.04 15.21
N ARG A 180 -6.32 -0.57 16.32
CA ARG A 180 -5.66 0.22 17.36
C ARG A 180 -4.35 0.86 16.90
N THR A 181 -3.66 0.25 15.94
CA THR A 181 -2.36 0.72 15.44
C THR A 181 -2.51 1.16 13.99
N SER A 182 -2.17 2.42 13.72
CA SER A 182 -2.22 3.04 12.37
C SER A 182 -3.55 2.78 11.64
N PRO A 183 -4.68 3.27 12.15
CA PRO A 183 -5.97 3.13 11.48
C PRO A 183 -5.95 3.79 10.10
N LEU A 184 -6.88 3.38 9.23
CA LEU A 184 -7.16 4.11 8.00
C LEU A 184 -7.77 5.45 8.36
N VAL A 185 -6.99 6.51 8.23
CA VAL A 185 -7.41 7.90 8.46
C VAL A 185 -6.90 8.78 7.32
N ILE A 186 -7.61 9.87 7.07
CA ILE A 186 -7.14 10.92 6.16
C ILE A 186 -6.11 11.74 6.93
N ALA A 187 -4.86 11.81 6.45
CA ALA A 187 -3.87 12.71 7.03
C ALA A 187 -4.33 14.17 6.84
N GLU A 188 -4.11 15.00 7.85
CA GLU A 188 -4.63 16.38 7.89
C GLU A 188 -4.23 17.23 6.66
N ASP A 189 -3.02 17.02 6.16
CA ASP A 189 -2.45 17.71 5.00
C ASP A 189 -2.60 16.93 3.66
N ALA A 190 -3.38 15.83 3.66
CA ALA A 190 -3.62 15.05 2.46
C ALA A 190 -4.64 15.73 1.53
N HIS A 191 -4.34 15.72 0.22
CA HIS A 191 -5.32 16.09 -0.79
C HIS A 191 -6.26 14.92 -1.07
N VAL A 192 -7.57 15.13 -0.83
CA VAL A 192 -8.61 14.11 -1.05
C VAL A 192 -9.11 14.18 -2.48
N ILE A 193 -9.18 13.02 -3.14
CA ILE A 193 -9.67 12.88 -4.52
C ILE A 193 -10.80 11.84 -4.53
N ASP A 194 -11.99 12.26 -4.92
CA ASP A 194 -13.09 11.32 -5.23
C ASP A 194 -12.92 10.77 -6.64
N SER A 195 -12.58 9.50 -6.73
CA SER A 195 -12.36 8.80 -8.00
C SER A 195 -13.63 8.16 -8.55
N SER A 196 -14.81 8.42 -7.98
CA SER A 196 -16.06 7.73 -8.36
C SER A 196 -16.38 7.86 -9.84
N ASN A 197 -16.17 9.06 -10.40
CA ASN A 197 -16.49 9.41 -11.77
C ASN A 197 -15.25 9.74 -12.62
N LEU A 198 -14.05 9.46 -12.13
CA LEU A 198 -12.81 9.76 -12.81
C LEU A 198 -12.20 8.49 -13.44
N THR A 199 -11.52 8.66 -14.56
CA THR A 199 -10.63 7.64 -15.10
C THR A 199 -9.31 7.63 -14.32
N ILE A 200 -8.49 6.59 -14.52
CA ILE A 200 -7.15 6.51 -13.90
C ILE A 200 -6.33 7.71 -14.34
N GLU A 201 -6.36 8.05 -15.62
CA GLU A 201 -5.64 9.19 -16.21
C GLU A 201 -6.11 10.52 -15.62
N GLY A 202 -7.41 10.67 -15.38
CA GLY A 202 -7.99 11.86 -14.74
C GLY A 202 -7.46 12.07 -13.33
N VAL A 203 -7.44 11.00 -12.49
CA VAL A 203 -6.88 11.05 -11.13
C VAL A 203 -5.38 11.31 -11.17
N VAL A 204 -4.63 10.65 -12.07
CA VAL A 204 -3.18 10.89 -12.25
C VAL A 204 -2.92 12.34 -12.66
N GLY A 205 -3.73 12.89 -13.56
CA GLY A 205 -3.62 14.30 -13.99
C GLY A 205 -3.84 15.27 -12.84
N GLU A 206 -4.82 15.03 -11.97
CA GLU A 206 -5.08 15.85 -10.78
C GLU A 206 -3.92 15.78 -9.79
N ILE A 207 -3.44 14.57 -9.47
CA ILE A 207 -2.26 14.39 -8.61
C ILE A 207 -1.06 15.13 -9.18
N PHE A 208 -0.79 14.99 -10.48
CA PHE A 208 0.34 15.61 -11.15
C PHE A 208 0.27 17.14 -11.09
N GLY A 209 -0.91 17.73 -11.30
CA GLY A 209 -1.13 19.16 -11.13
C GLY A 209 -0.84 19.63 -9.70
N ARG A 210 -1.28 18.86 -8.70
CA ARG A 210 -1.02 19.16 -7.27
C ARG A 210 0.46 19.05 -6.91
N LEU A 211 1.16 18.03 -7.44
CA LEU A 211 2.61 17.88 -7.23
C LEU A 211 3.38 19.10 -7.78
N LYS A 212 3.01 19.61 -8.96
CA LYS A 212 3.58 20.86 -9.51
C LYS A 212 3.35 22.05 -8.59
N LEU A 213 2.12 22.23 -8.10
CA LEU A 213 1.78 23.34 -7.20
C LEU A 213 2.53 23.24 -5.86
N LYS A 214 2.86 22.03 -5.40
CA LYS A 214 3.69 21.80 -4.21
C LYS A 214 5.20 21.88 -4.50
N GLY A 215 5.60 22.28 -5.69
CA GLY A 215 7.01 22.49 -6.05
C GLY A 215 7.81 21.20 -6.27
N LEU A 216 7.16 20.07 -6.53
CA LEU A 216 7.90 18.85 -6.89
C LEU A 216 8.65 19.13 -8.22
N PRO A 217 9.99 18.94 -8.27
CA PRO A 217 10.75 19.09 -9.51
C PRO A 217 10.39 17.93 -10.45
N LEU A 218 9.39 18.17 -11.29
CA LEU A 218 9.00 17.25 -12.35
C LEU A 218 9.87 17.62 -13.55
N GLY A 219 10.78 16.70 -13.95
CA GLY A 219 11.54 16.85 -15.19
C GLY A 219 10.59 17.06 -16.38
N GLU A 220 11.09 17.70 -17.43
CA GLU A 220 10.36 17.77 -18.70
C GLU A 220 10.05 16.35 -19.17
N LEU A 221 8.76 16.06 -19.36
CA LEU A 221 8.22 14.75 -19.77
C LEU A 221 8.29 14.57 -21.27
#